data_5d21a0790961e66b317b38016fa26b00
#
_entry.id   5d21a0790961e66b317b38016fa26b00
#
_cell.length_a   1.000
_cell.length_b   1.000
_cell.length_c   1.000
_cell.angle_alpha   90.00
_cell.angle_beta   90.00
_cell.angle_gamma   90.00
#
_symmetry.space_group_name_H-M   'P 1'
#
loop_
_entity.id
_entity.type
_entity.pdbx_description
1 polymer ?
#
loop_
_entity_poly.entity_id
_entity_poly.type
_entity_poly.pdbx_seq_one_letter_code
_entity_poly.pdbx_strand_id
1 'polypeptide(L)'
;MSTATKKKKMEYRTAGTKFHVKKGDEVVVISGAERGKRGRIRQILPAKQRVIVEGLQQVKIHKKRSQDLPNGAIVEQDGNIHVSNLMLVEKYEKKHGKLPEPAKEENVGSATEETAEEQTEEKAEQ
;
A
#
# COMPACT_ATOMS: atom_id res chain seq x y z
N MET A 1 -39.74 -1.98 22.44
CA MET A 1 -39.54 -3.16 21.56
C MET A 1 -38.38 -2.86 20.64
N SER A 2 -37.21 -3.43 20.93
CA SER A 2 -35.99 -3.17 20.16
C SER A 2 -35.93 -4.10 18.97
N THR A 3 -36.18 -3.59 17.77
CA THR A 3 -35.96 -4.31 16.52
C THR A 3 -34.45 -4.32 16.23
N ALA A 4 -33.75 -5.33 16.71
CA ALA A 4 -32.38 -5.60 16.33
C ALA A 4 -32.36 -5.97 14.85
N THR A 5 -32.05 -4.99 14.00
CA THR A 5 -31.74 -5.23 12.59
C THR A 5 -30.48 -6.07 12.51
N LYS A 6 -30.66 -7.39 12.42
CA LYS A 6 -29.60 -8.34 12.10
C LYS A 6 -28.98 -7.92 10.78
N LYS A 7 -27.86 -7.18 10.81
CA LYS A 7 -27.01 -6.95 9.64
C LYS A 7 -26.66 -8.35 9.09
N LYS A 8 -27.33 -8.74 8.03
CA LYS A 8 -27.04 -9.96 7.27
C LYS A 8 -25.61 -9.83 6.77
N LYS A 9 -24.67 -10.43 7.49
CA LYS A 9 -23.28 -10.56 7.04
C LYS A 9 -23.37 -11.32 5.73
N MET A 10 -23.18 -10.62 4.63
CA MET A 10 -23.05 -11.25 3.32
C MET A 10 -21.78 -12.09 3.39
N GLU A 11 -21.94 -13.35 3.72
CA GLU A 11 -20.91 -14.36 3.54
C GLU A 11 -20.76 -14.57 2.04
N TYR A 12 -19.85 -13.84 1.44
CA TYR A 12 -19.41 -14.13 0.10
C TYR A 12 -18.82 -15.53 0.12
N ARG A 13 -19.56 -16.49 -0.43
CA ARG A 13 -19.10 -17.87 -0.64
C ARG A 13 -17.88 -17.85 -1.55
N THR A 14 -16.70 -17.69 -0.97
CA THR A 14 -15.41 -17.82 -1.67
C THR A 14 -14.92 -19.25 -1.74
N ALA A 15 -15.80 -20.20 -1.42
CA ALA A 15 -15.49 -21.62 -1.55
C ALA A 15 -15.21 -21.92 -3.03
N GLY A 16 -13.94 -22.05 -3.38
CA GLY A 16 -13.50 -22.57 -4.67
C GLY A 16 -12.93 -21.57 -5.69
N THR A 17 -12.87 -20.28 -5.41
CA THR A 17 -12.22 -19.34 -6.35
C THR A 17 -10.70 -19.50 -6.28
N LYS A 18 -10.13 -20.20 -7.24
CA LYS A 18 -8.67 -20.31 -7.38
C LYS A 18 -8.15 -19.01 -8.00
N PHE A 19 -7.34 -18.28 -7.26
CA PHE A 19 -6.64 -17.13 -7.79
C PHE A 19 -5.34 -17.59 -8.46
N HIS A 20 -4.96 -16.90 -9.52
CA HIS A 20 -3.69 -17.14 -10.22
C HIS A 20 -2.48 -16.55 -9.50
N VAL A 21 -2.69 -15.87 -8.37
CA VAL A 21 -1.68 -15.21 -7.55
C VAL A 21 -1.82 -15.63 -6.08
N LYS A 22 -0.72 -15.65 -5.35
CA LYS A 22 -0.64 -15.97 -3.91
C LYS A 22 -0.05 -14.83 -3.12
N LYS A 23 -0.24 -14.85 -1.80
CA LYS A 23 0.44 -13.91 -0.90
C LYS A 23 1.95 -14.11 -1.00
N GLY A 24 2.69 -13.02 -1.16
CA GLY A 24 4.14 -13.01 -1.29
C GLY A 24 4.65 -13.09 -2.73
N ASP A 25 3.78 -13.33 -3.71
CA ASP A 25 4.17 -13.35 -5.12
C ASP A 25 4.50 -11.94 -5.61
N GLU A 26 5.45 -11.86 -6.53
CA GLU A 26 5.74 -10.63 -7.27
C GLU A 26 4.82 -10.52 -8.48
N VAL A 27 4.18 -9.39 -8.60
CA VAL A 27 3.19 -9.11 -9.65
C VAL A 27 3.47 -7.79 -10.35
N VAL A 28 2.98 -7.71 -11.57
CA VAL A 28 2.99 -6.50 -12.40
C VAL A 28 1.55 -6.07 -12.64
N VAL A 29 1.30 -4.78 -12.56
CA VAL A 29 0.00 -4.20 -12.90
C VAL A 29 -0.09 -4.05 -14.42
N ILE A 30 -1.08 -4.70 -15.03
CA ILE A 30 -1.28 -4.67 -16.48
C ILE A 30 -2.25 -3.59 -16.95
N SER A 31 -3.09 -3.08 -16.05
CA SER A 31 -4.12 -2.09 -16.39
C SER A 31 -4.36 -1.12 -15.23
N GLY A 32 -4.71 0.11 -15.56
CA GLY A 32 -4.99 1.18 -14.60
C GLY A 32 -3.89 2.25 -14.55
N ALA A 33 -4.00 3.16 -13.59
CA ALA A 33 -3.06 4.27 -13.41
C ALA A 33 -1.63 3.80 -13.08
N GLU A 34 -1.51 2.67 -12.43
CA GLU A 34 -0.24 2.08 -11.96
C GLU A 34 0.31 1.02 -12.94
N ARG A 35 -0.14 1.04 -14.20
CA ARG A 35 0.28 0.07 -15.22
C ARG A 35 1.80 0.03 -15.36
N GLY A 36 2.37 -1.17 -15.42
CA GLY A 36 3.79 -1.42 -15.60
C GLY A 36 4.60 -1.43 -14.30
N LYS A 37 4.02 -1.00 -13.19
CA LYS A 37 4.69 -1.07 -11.89
C LYS A 37 4.68 -2.50 -11.36
N ARG A 38 5.74 -2.86 -10.66
CA ARG A 38 5.89 -4.13 -9.95
C ARG A 38 5.64 -3.93 -8.46
N GLY A 39 5.18 -4.96 -7.80
CA GLY A 39 5.06 -4.97 -6.35
C GLY A 39 4.86 -6.37 -5.82
N ARG A 40 4.99 -6.52 -4.51
CA ARG A 40 4.77 -7.79 -3.82
C ARG A 40 3.39 -7.84 -3.19
N ILE A 41 2.72 -8.95 -3.29
CA ILE A 41 1.40 -9.14 -2.71
C ILE A 41 1.50 -9.23 -1.18
N ARG A 42 0.93 -8.25 -0.50
CA ARG A 42 0.83 -8.20 0.96
C ARG A 42 -0.35 -9.03 1.47
N GLN A 43 -1.51 -8.86 0.85
CA GLN A 43 -2.74 -9.52 1.26
C GLN A 43 -3.69 -9.75 0.09
N ILE A 44 -4.42 -10.87 0.14
CA ILE A 44 -5.49 -11.19 -0.82
C ILE A 44 -6.82 -11.07 -0.09
N LEU A 45 -7.79 -10.43 -0.71
CA LEU A 45 -9.16 -10.25 -0.26
C LEU A 45 -10.11 -11.06 -1.15
N PRO A 46 -10.30 -12.35 -0.88
CA PRO A 46 -11.03 -13.26 -1.78
C PRO A 46 -12.47 -12.82 -1.99
N ALA A 47 -13.14 -12.36 -0.94
CA ALA A 47 -14.52 -11.90 -0.99
C ALA A 47 -14.76 -10.78 -2.01
N LYS A 48 -13.78 -9.92 -2.21
CA LYS A 48 -13.85 -8.78 -3.12
C LYS A 48 -13.12 -9.01 -4.44
N GLN A 49 -12.46 -10.15 -4.60
CA GLN A 49 -11.57 -10.45 -5.73
C GLN A 49 -10.48 -9.37 -5.91
N ARG A 50 -9.96 -8.86 -4.79
CA ARG A 50 -8.97 -7.80 -4.78
C ARG A 50 -7.73 -8.20 -3.99
N VAL A 51 -6.63 -7.55 -4.31
CA VAL A 51 -5.31 -7.80 -3.73
C VAL A 51 -4.72 -6.48 -3.29
N ILE A 52 -4.04 -6.47 -2.17
CA ILE A 52 -3.24 -5.34 -1.70
C ILE A 52 -1.79 -5.65 -2.07
N VAL A 53 -1.19 -4.76 -2.85
CA VAL A 53 0.19 -4.83 -3.30
C VAL A 53 1.00 -3.74 -2.62
N GLU A 54 2.18 -4.07 -2.14
CA GLU A 54 3.05 -3.12 -1.43
C GLU A 54 3.49 -1.98 -2.35
N GLY A 55 3.39 -0.75 -1.85
CA GLY A 55 3.84 0.46 -2.54
C GLY A 55 3.01 0.88 -3.75
N LEU A 56 1.90 0.18 -4.03
CA LEU A 56 1.05 0.50 -5.18
C LEU A 56 -0.32 0.99 -4.74
N GLN A 57 -0.86 1.91 -5.55
CA GLN A 57 -2.18 2.51 -5.33
C GLN A 57 -2.34 3.09 -3.93
N GLN A 58 -1.42 3.94 -3.51
CA GLN A 58 -1.50 4.60 -2.21
C GLN A 58 -2.73 5.50 -2.13
N VAL A 59 -3.54 5.26 -1.10
CA VAL A 59 -4.77 6.00 -0.83
C VAL A 59 -4.65 6.72 0.50
N LYS A 60 -4.97 8.01 0.49
CA LYS A 60 -5.02 8.84 1.70
C LYS A 60 -6.36 8.65 2.39
N ILE A 61 -6.33 8.06 3.58
CA ILE A 61 -7.51 7.82 4.39
C ILE A 61 -7.58 8.88 5.50
N HIS A 62 -8.68 9.62 5.52
CA HIS A 62 -8.96 10.58 6.58
C HIS A 62 -9.57 9.86 7.77
N LYS A 63 -8.82 9.79 8.87
CA LYS A 63 -9.32 9.27 10.15
C LYS A 63 -9.96 10.39 10.94
N LYS A 64 -11.16 10.11 11.46
CA LYS A 64 -11.89 11.03 12.33
C LYS A 64 -11.17 11.18 13.68
N ARG A 65 -11.52 12.21 14.41
CA ARG A 65 -11.05 12.45 15.79
C ARG A 65 -11.33 11.24 16.67
N SER A 66 -10.35 10.82 17.43
CA SER A 66 -10.39 9.74 18.41
C SER A 66 -9.64 10.20 19.66
N GLN A 67 -9.73 9.44 20.74
CA GLN A 67 -8.97 9.73 21.96
C GLN A 67 -7.46 9.77 21.70
N ASP A 68 -6.96 8.87 20.82
CA ASP A 68 -5.54 8.83 20.45
C ASP A 68 -5.15 9.92 19.44
N LEU A 69 -6.11 10.47 18.69
CA LEU A 69 -5.90 11.45 17.63
C LEU A 69 -6.91 12.60 17.73
N PRO A 70 -6.71 13.57 18.65
CA PRO A 70 -7.68 14.64 18.92
C PRO A 70 -7.97 15.53 17.72
N ASN A 71 -7.04 15.69 16.81
CA ASN A 71 -7.19 16.48 15.57
C ASN A 71 -7.57 15.65 14.34
N GLY A 72 -7.68 14.29 14.50
CA GLY A 72 -7.77 13.38 13.37
C GLY A 72 -6.38 13.18 12.71
N ALA A 73 -6.33 12.33 11.69
CA ALA A 73 -5.10 12.11 10.94
C ALA A 73 -5.40 11.74 9.48
N ILE A 74 -4.48 12.08 8.59
CA ILE A 74 -4.44 11.57 7.23
C ILE A 74 -3.40 10.45 7.22
N VAL A 75 -3.85 9.23 6.91
CA VAL A 75 -2.97 8.05 6.85
C VAL A 75 -2.91 7.57 5.41
N GLU A 76 -1.71 7.39 4.90
CA GLU A 76 -1.49 6.77 3.61
C GLU A 76 -1.48 5.24 3.79
N GLN A 77 -2.24 4.56 2.97
CA GLN A 77 -2.36 3.11 3.02
C GLN A 77 -2.41 2.55 1.60
N ASP A 78 -1.80 1.37 1.42
CA ASP A 78 -1.87 0.65 0.15
C ASP A 78 -3.32 0.31 -0.20
N GLY A 79 -3.76 0.69 -1.38
CA GLY A 79 -5.09 0.43 -1.87
C GLY A 79 -5.24 -0.99 -2.42
N ASN A 80 -6.47 -1.34 -2.76
CA ASN A 80 -6.75 -2.67 -3.28
C ASN A 80 -6.92 -2.64 -4.81
N ILE A 81 -6.25 -3.54 -5.51
CA ILE A 81 -6.28 -3.72 -6.95
C ILE A 81 -7.06 -4.99 -7.28
N HIS A 82 -7.86 -4.97 -8.33
CA HIS A 82 -8.58 -6.17 -8.77
C HIS A 82 -7.61 -7.22 -9.32
N VAL A 83 -7.83 -8.50 -9.00
CA VAL A 83 -6.94 -9.62 -9.37
C VAL A 83 -6.71 -9.72 -10.88
N SER A 84 -7.72 -9.38 -11.70
CA SER A 84 -7.60 -9.40 -13.16
C SER A 84 -6.60 -8.38 -13.72
N ASN A 85 -6.28 -7.32 -12.96
CA ASN A 85 -5.33 -6.29 -13.35
C ASN A 85 -3.89 -6.63 -12.97
N LEU A 86 -3.67 -7.79 -12.38
CA LEU A 86 -2.37 -8.26 -11.94
C LEU A 86 -1.92 -9.48 -12.76
N MET A 87 -0.65 -9.54 -13.04
CA MET A 87 0.01 -10.69 -13.67
C MET A 87 1.28 -11.01 -12.92
N LEU A 88 1.59 -12.30 -12.75
CA LEU A 88 2.88 -12.72 -12.21
C LEU A 88 4.02 -12.19 -13.09
N VAL A 89 5.08 -11.70 -12.46
CA VAL A 89 6.26 -11.17 -13.16
C VAL A 89 6.78 -12.17 -14.19
N GLU A 90 6.90 -13.44 -13.81
CA GLU A 90 7.37 -14.52 -14.71
C GLU A 90 6.53 -14.65 -15.99
N LYS A 91 5.20 -14.53 -15.86
CA LYS A 91 4.29 -14.61 -17.02
C LYS A 91 4.35 -13.35 -17.87
N TYR A 92 4.54 -12.21 -17.23
CA TYR A 92 4.64 -10.93 -17.91
C TYR A 92 5.94 -10.88 -18.74
N GLU A 93 7.05 -11.28 -18.16
CA GLU A 93 8.37 -11.31 -18.83
C GLU A 93 8.40 -12.26 -20.04
N LYS A 94 7.72 -13.40 -19.94
CA LYS A 94 7.55 -14.32 -21.08
C LYS A 94 6.79 -13.73 -22.25
N LYS A 95 5.86 -12.78 -21.97
CA LYS A 95 5.03 -12.15 -23.01
C LYS A 95 5.59 -10.85 -23.55
N HIS A 96 6.25 -10.05 -22.72
CA HIS A 96 6.61 -8.66 -23.02
C HIS A 96 8.11 -8.38 -22.91
N GLY A 97 8.91 -9.38 -22.54
CA GLY A 97 10.32 -9.20 -22.27
C GLY A 97 10.59 -8.70 -20.83
N LYS A 98 11.89 -8.66 -20.48
CA LYS A 98 12.33 -8.31 -19.13
C LYS A 98 11.98 -6.85 -18.80
N LEU A 99 11.24 -6.66 -17.74
CA LEU A 99 10.98 -5.33 -17.17
C LEU A 99 12.23 -4.82 -16.42
N PRO A 100 12.48 -3.51 -16.39
CA PRO A 100 13.47 -2.95 -15.50
C PRO A 100 13.11 -3.30 -14.05
N GLU A 101 14.09 -3.72 -13.27
CA GLU A 101 13.90 -3.98 -11.84
C GLU A 101 13.41 -2.71 -11.17
N PRO A 102 12.45 -2.80 -10.21
CA PRO A 102 12.06 -1.64 -9.42
C PRO A 102 13.33 -1.14 -8.73
N ALA A 103 13.64 0.14 -8.91
CA ALA A 103 14.64 0.79 -8.10
C ALA A 103 14.26 0.50 -6.64
N LYS A 104 15.13 -0.20 -5.92
CA LYS A 104 15.04 -0.29 -4.47
C LYS A 104 15.06 1.15 -3.99
N GLU A 105 13.93 1.65 -3.54
CA GLU A 105 13.91 2.84 -2.72
C GLU A 105 14.71 2.48 -1.47
N GLU A 106 15.99 2.77 -1.52
CA GLU A 106 16.81 2.81 -0.34
C GLU A 106 16.17 3.84 0.58
N ASN A 107 15.69 3.35 1.68
CA ASN A 107 15.18 4.10 2.80
C ASN A 107 16.26 5.11 3.25
N VAL A 108 16.29 6.30 2.65
CA VAL A 108 17.06 7.43 3.14
C VAL A 108 16.19 8.16 4.15
N GLY A 109 15.97 7.52 5.25
CA GLY A 109 15.28 8.07 6.41
C GLY A 109 16.10 7.89 7.64
N SER A 110 17.19 8.62 7.77
CA SER A 110 17.77 9.09 9.04
C SER A 110 19.20 9.58 8.84
N ALA A 111 19.36 10.84 8.54
CA ALA A 111 20.56 11.60 8.91
C ALA A 111 20.37 13.06 8.47
N THR A 112 19.79 13.87 9.30
CA THR A 112 20.16 15.28 9.45
C THR A 112 19.33 15.91 10.57
N GLU A 113 19.63 15.49 11.78
CA GLU A 113 19.44 16.33 12.98
C GLU A 113 20.73 16.26 13.78
N GLU A 114 21.72 17.01 13.36
CA GLU A 114 22.87 17.44 14.17
C GLU A 114 23.71 18.37 13.30
N THR A 115 23.33 19.62 13.25
CA THR A 115 24.24 20.77 13.07
C THR A 115 23.42 22.06 12.99
N ALA A 116 22.90 22.51 14.10
CA ALA A 116 22.43 23.89 14.24
C ALA A 116 22.44 24.35 15.72
N GLU A 117 23.48 24.01 16.47
CA GLU A 117 23.77 24.65 17.75
C GLU A 117 25.28 24.79 17.91
N GLU A 118 25.89 25.68 17.14
CA GLU A 118 27.20 26.22 17.48
C GLU A 118 27.54 27.37 16.55
N GLN A 119 26.88 28.50 16.72
CA GLN A 119 27.36 29.81 16.28
C GLN A 119 26.43 30.95 16.71
N THR A 120 26.26 31.16 18.01
CA THR A 120 25.82 32.46 18.55
C THR A 120 26.36 32.69 19.95
N GLU A 121 27.67 32.56 20.13
CA GLU A 121 28.38 33.13 21.28
C GLU A 121 29.75 33.69 20.81
N GLU A 122 29.72 34.79 20.11
CA GLU A 122 30.91 35.66 20.04
C GLU A 122 30.53 36.98 19.38
N LYS A 123 29.76 37.81 20.06
CA LYS A 123 29.76 39.25 19.87
C LYS A 123 29.03 40.00 20.97
N ALA A 124 29.54 39.93 22.17
CA ALA A 124 29.19 40.86 23.24
C ALA A 124 30.41 41.08 24.14
N GLU A 125 31.40 41.76 23.60
CA GLU A 125 32.39 42.51 24.38
C GLU A 125 33.21 43.36 23.40
N GLN A 126 32.73 44.55 23.20
CA GLN A 126 33.56 45.79 23.11
C GLN A 126 32.61 47.01 23.03
#